data_89cc7f5e394d1ea509bd5924333490b8
#
_entry.id   89cc7f5e394d1ea509bd5924333490b8
#
_cell.length_a   1.000
_cell.length_b   1.000
_cell.length_c   1.000
_cell.angle_alpha   90.00
_cell.angle_beta   90.00
_cell.angle_gamma   90.00
#
_symmetry.space_group_name_H-M   'P 1'
#
loop_
_entity.id
_entity.type
_entity.pdbx_description
1 polymer ?
#
loop_
_entity_poly.entity_id
_entity_poly.type
_entity_poly.pdbx_seq_one_letter_code
_entity_poly.pdbx_strand_id
1 'polypeptide(L)'
;MPALSVLDLSPICEGSDASQALKNSRALAQHCEKAGYHRYWVAEHHNMRGIASAATSVVISHIAGGTQSIRVGSGGIMLPNHSPLMVAEQFGTLE
;
A
#
# COMPACT_ATOMS: atom_id res chain seq x y z
N MET A 1 -5.09 -4.43 24.62
CA MET A 1 -4.17 -3.78 23.65
C MET A 1 -4.99 -3.16 22.50
N PRO A 2 -4.75 -1.89 22.16
CA PRO A 2 -5.37 -1.32 20.97
C PRO A 2 -4.87 -2.01 19.71
N ALA A 3 -5.71 -2.06 18.69
CA ALA A 3 -5.30 -2.51 17.37
C ALA A 3 -4.44 -1.42 16.71
N LEU A 4 -3.27 -1.80 16.23
CA LEU A 4 -2.35 -0.88 15.58
C LEU A 4 -2.39 -1.06 14.06
N SER A 5 -2.24 0.04 13.35
CA SER A 5 -2.17 0.07 11.88
C SER A 5 -0.95 0.86 11.43
N VAL A 6 -0.48 0.58 10.24
CA VAL A 6 0.63 1.29 9.60
C VAL A 6 0.10 2.05 8.41
N LEU A 7 0.58 3.28 8.22
CA LEU A 7 0.39 4.05 6.99
C LEU A 7 1.73 4.17 6.27
N ASP A 8 1.80 3.68 5.05
CA ASP A 8 3.01 3.65 4.25
C ASP A 8 2.83 4.47 2.97
N LEU A 9 3.82 5.30 2.67
CA LEU A 9 3.89 6.10 1.46
C LEU A 9 4.83 5.48 0.42
N SER A 10 5.43 4.33 0.72
CA SER A 10 6.45 3.70 -0.11
C SER A 10 7.56 4.68 -0.51
N PRO A 11 8.27 5.27 0.46
CA PRO A 11 9.25 6.32 0.17
C PRO A 11 10.42 5.79 -0.64
N ILE A 12 10.85 6.61 -1.61
CA ILE A 12 12.05 6.35 -2.41
C ILE A 12 13.19 7.14 -1.79
N CYS A 13 14.13 6.45 -1.18
CA CYS A 13 15.29 7.08 -0.52
C CYS A 13 16.30 7.57 -1.55
N GLU A 14 17.13 8.57 -1.18
CA GLU A 14 18.21 9.03 -2.05
C GLU A 14 19.12 7.87 -2.45
N GLY A 15 19.48 7.83 -3.72
CA GLY A 15 20.32 6.76 -4.27
C GLY A 15 19.58 5.45 -4.53
N SER A 16 18.26 5.41 -4.30
CA SER A 16 17.43 4.24 -4.50
C SER A 16 16.41 4.47 -5.63
N ASP A 17 15.49 3.55 -5.81
CA ASP A 17 14.49 3.59 -6.88
C ASP A 17 13.12 3.04 -6.38
N ALA A 18 12.12 3.14 -7.26
CA ALA A 18 10.77 2.66 -6.96
C ALA A 18 10.74 1.14 -6.72
N SER A 19 11.53 0.37 -7.46
CA SER A 19 11.61 -1.08 -7.29
C SER A 19 12.02 -1.44 -5.86
N GLN A 20 13.05 -0.77 -5.33
CA GLN A 20 13.51 -1.00 -3.97
C GLN A 20 12.48 -0.53 -2.94
N ALA A 21 11.82 0.62 -3.18
CA ALA A 21 10.77 1.13 -2.30
C ALA A 21 9.61 0.13 -2.18
N LEU A 22 9.18 -0.47 -3.29
CA LEU A 22 8.11 -1.46 -3.28
C LEU A 22 8.51 -2.76 -2.58
N LYS A 23 9.76 -3.20 -2.74
CA LYS A 23 10.29 -4.34 -1.98
C LYS A 23 10.32 -4.05 -0.50
N ASN A 24 10.72 -2.83 -0.11
CA ASN A 24 10.74 -2.40 1.28
C ASN A 24 9.33 -2.37 1.88
N SER A 25 8.34 -1.88 1.14
CA SER A 25 6.94 -1.86 1.59
C SER A 25 6.42 -3.26 1.85
N ARG A 26 6.67 -4.19 0.95
CA ARG A 26 6.26 -5.59 1.12
C ARG A 26 6.94 -6.23 2.33
N ALA A 27 8.24 -6.00 2.50
CA ALA A 27 9.00 -6.49 3.66
C ALA A 27 8.49 -5.89 4.97
N LEU A 28 8.19 -4.59 4.98
CA LEU A 28 7.61 -3.91 6.15
C LEU A 28 6.25 -4.50 6.52
N ALA A 29 5.39 -4.73 5.54
CA ALA A 29 4.08 -5.34 5.77
C ALA A 29 4.21 -6.75 6.37
N GLN A 30 5.14 -7.54 5.87
CA GLN A 30 5.44 -8.86 6.41
C GLN A 30 5.93 -8.78 7.85
N HIS A 31 6.79 -7.81 8.16
CA HIS A 31 7.26 -7.58 9.52
C HIS A 31 6.12 -7.15 10.46
N CYS A 32 5.28 -6.23 10.01
CA CYS A 32 4.12 -5.75 10.77
C CYS A 32 3.12 -6.88 11.02
N GLU A 33 2.92 -7.76 10.06
CA GLU A 33 2.06 -8.94 10.21
C GLU A 33 2.57 -9.84 11.34
N LYS A 34 3.86 -10.12 11.37
CA LYS A 34 4.49 -10.92 12.43
C LYS A 34 4.42 -10.23 13.79
N ALA A 35 4.48 -8.90 13.81
CA ALA A 35 4.39 -8.12 15.04
C ALA A 35 2.95 -7.95 15.55
N GLY A 36 1.95 -8.45 14.83
CA GLY A 36 0.56 -8.41 15.24
C GLY A 36 -0.20 -7.14 14.87
N TYR A 37 0.32 -6.35 13.95
CA TYR A 37 -0.41 -5.19 13.44
C TYR A 37 -1.66 -5.64 12.68
N HIS A 38 -2.73 -4.84 12.81
CA HIS A 38 -4.05 -5.20 12.30
C HIS A 38 -4.22 -4.85 10.82
N ARG A 39 -3.78 -3.63 10.42
CA ARG A 39 -3.95 -3.13 9.06
C ARG A 39 -2.69 -2.46 8.56
N TYR A 40 -2.51 -2.52 7.25
CA TYR A 40 -1.46 -1.84 6.53
C TYR A 40 -2.11 -0.97 5.45
N TRP A 41 -1.97 0.34 5.59
CA TRP A 41 -2.58 1.33 4.70
C TRP A 41 -1.55 1.87 3.74
N VAL A 42 -1.91 1.94 2.46
CA VAL A 42 -1.06 2.54 1.43
C VAL A 42 -1.70 3.86 1.00
N ALA A 43 -0.91 4.94 1.04
CA ALA A 43 -1.37 6.27 0.64
C ALA A 43 -1.31 6.44 -0.88
N GLU A 44 -2.19 7.30 -1.41
CA GLU A 44 -2.16 7.69 -2.82
C GLU A 44 -1.60 9.11 -2.93
N HIS A 45 -0.41 9.25 -3.54
CA HIS A 45 0.20 10.54 -3.85
C HIS A 45 0.70 10.52 -5.30
N HIS A 46 0.53 11.65 -5.99
CA HIS A 46 0.84 11.75 -7.41
C HIS A 46 1.92 12.78 -7.68
N ASN A 47 2.69 12.56 -8.74
CA ASN A 47 3.69 13.49 -9.26
C ASN A 47 4.75 13.86 -8.21
N MET A 48 5.14 12.89 -7.39
CA MET A 48 6.17 13.06 -6.34
C MET A 48 7.27 12.02 -6.54
N ARG A 49 8.51 12.50 -6.73
CA ARG A 49 9.65 11.62 -6.97
C ARG A 49 9.99 10.71 -5.79
N GLY A 50 9.69 11.15 -4.59
CA GLY A 50 10.04 10.43 -3.38
C GLY A 50 8.99 9.42 -2.91
N ILE A 51 7.94 9.19 -3.69
CA ILE A 51 6.84 8.31 -3.28
C ILE A 51 6.48 7.36 -4.42
N ALA A 52 6.45 6.06 -4.15
CA ALA A 52 6.19 5.02 -5.14
C ALA A 52 4.74 4.50 -5.11
N SER A 53 3.84 5.11 -4.33
CA SER A 53 2.48 4.60 -4.13
C SER A 53 1.40 5.26 -4.99
N ALA A 54 1.78 5.89 -6.11
CA ALA A 54 0.82 6.60 -6.97
C ALA A 54 -0.30 5.67 -7.49
N ALA A 55 0.06 4.50 -7.99
CA ALA A 55 -0.91 3.49 -8.43
C ALA A 55 -1.28 2.59 -7.25
N THR A 56 -2.06 3.12 -6.32
CA THR A 56 -2.26 2.54 -5.00
C THR A 56 -2.85 1.13 -5.03
N SER A 57 -3.85 0.87 -5.87
CA SER A 57 -4.43 -0.48 -5.97
C SER A 57 -3.43 -1.52 -6.47
N VAL A 58 -2.52 -1.13 -7.37
CA VAL A 58 -1.45 -2.01 -7.88
C VAL A 58 -0.45 -2.32 -6.77
N VAL A 59 -0.05 -1.30 -5.99
CA VAL A 59 0.86 -1.47 -4.85
C VAL A 59 0.22 -2.36 -3.79
N ILE A 60 -1.06 -2.17 -3.49
CA ILE A 60 -1.81 -3.02 -2.57
C ILE A 60 -1.77 -4.48 -3.02
N SER A 61 -1.98 -4.76 -4.31
CA SER A 61 -1.91 -6.11 -4.86
C SER A 61 -0.54 -6.75 -4.62
N HIS A 62 0.53 -5.97 -4.85
CA HIS A 62 1.90 -6.43 -4.62
C HIS A 62 2.16 -6.79 -3.15
N ILE A 63 1.71 -5.95 -2.23
CA ILE A 63 1.89 -6.15 -0.79
C ILE A 63 1.03 -7.32 -0.30
N ALA A 64 -0.24 -7.33 -0.67
CA ALA A 64 -1.17 -8.38 -0.26
C ALA A 64 -0.73 -9.76 -0.75
N GLY A 65 -0.15 -9.83 -1.94
CA GLY A 65 0.39 -11.07 -2.49
C GLY A 65 1.56 -11.65 -1.69
N GLY A 66 2.18 -10.86 -0.81
CA GLY A 66 3.29 -11.28 0.04
C GLY A 66 2.93 -11.45 1.51
N THR A 67 1.68 -11.23 1.88
CA THR A 67 1.19 -11.33 3.27
C THR A 67 0.05 -12.35 3.35
N GLN A 68 -0.30 -12.78 4.56
CA GLN A 68 -1.31 -13.83 4.76
C GLN A 68 -2.52 -13.36 5.56
N SER A 69 -2.33 -12.62 6.65
CA SER A 69 -3.39 -12.31 7.61
C SER A 69 -3.61 -10.82 7.83
N ILE A 70 -2.60 -9.97 7.63
CA ILE A 70 -2.75 -8.53 7.81
C ILE A 70 -3.67 -7.97 6.73
N ARG A 71 -4.59 -7.09 7.10
CA ARG A 71 -5.47 -6.42 6.15
C ARG A 71 -4.71 -5.31 5.46
N VAL A 72 -4.73 -5.32 4.12
CA VAL A 72 -4.05 -4.32 3.31
C VAL A 72 -5.10 -3.49 2.58
N GLY A 73 -4.99 -2.18 2.66
CA GLY A 73 -5.96 -1.28 2.04
C GLY A 73 -5.39 0.08 1.71
N SER A 74 -6.22 0.94 1.15
CA SER A 74 -5.82 2.31 0.83
C SER A 74 -6.14 3.26 1.97
N GLY A 75 -5.24 4.17 2.21
CA GLY A 75 -5.46 5.20 3.20
C GLY A 75 -5.12 6.60 2.66
N GLY A 76 -5.89 7.03 1.63
CA GLY A 76 -7.04 6.45 0.94
C GLY A 76 -6.90 6.49 -0.58
N ILE A 77 -8.01 6.30 -1.27
CA ILE A 77 -8.09 6.49 -2.72
C ILE A 77 -8.61 7.89 -3.02
N MET A 78 -7.91 8.60 -3.90
CA MET A 78 -8.30 9.95 -4.32
C MET A 78 -9.36 9.85 -5.41
N LEU A 79 -10.62 9.72 -5.01
CA LEU A 79 -11.74 9.48 -5.93
C LEU A 79 -11.83 10.44 -7.11
N PRO A 80 -11.48 11.74 -7.01
CA PRO A 80 -11.50 12.63 -8.18
C PRO A 80 -10.60 12.17 -9.33
N ASN A 81 -9.62 11.30 -9.07
CA ASN A 81 -8.70 10.78 -10.09
C ASN A 81 -9.17 9.47 -10.73
N HIS A 82 -10.30 8.94 -10.28
CA HIS A 82 -10.74 7.59 -10.66
C HIS A 82 -12.20 7.55 -11.04
N SER A 83 -12.57 6.67 -11.98
CA SER A 83 -13.96 6.37 -12.20
C SER A 83 -14.47 5.46 -11.07
N PRO A 84 -15.70 5.67 -10.57
CA PRO A 84 -16.26 4.81 -9.51
C PRO A 84 -16.28 3.33 -9.90
N LEU A 85 -16.58 3.02 -11.16
CA LEU A 85 -16.59 1.64 -11.65
C LEU A 85 -15.21 0.98 -11.52
N MET A 86 -14.16 1.69 -11.92
CA MET A 86 -12.79 1.15 -11.85
C MET A 86 -12.37 0.90 -10.41
N VAL A 87 -12.69 1.80 -9.49
CA VAL A 87 -12.40 1.60 -8.07
C VAL A 87 -13.13 0.36 -7.53
N ALA A 88 -14.41 0.24 -7.83
CA ALA A 88 -15.19 -0.91 -7.39
C ALA A 88 -14.61 -2.23 -7.92
N GLU A 89 -14.24 -2.26 -9.20
CA GLU A 89 -13.70 -3.46 -9.82
C GLU A 89 -12.31 -3.82 -9.29
N GLN A 90 -11.42 -2.83 -9.14
CA GLN A 90 -10.06 -3.07 -8.65
C GLN A 90 -10.08 -3.59 -7.22
N PHE A 91 -10.80 -2.93 -6.33
CA PHE A 91 -10.85 -3.36 -4.93
C PHE A 91 -11.70 -4.60 -4.72
N GLY A 92 -12.74 -4.80 -5.53
CA GLY A 92 -13.48 -6.05 -5.54
C GLY A 92 -12.63 -7.24 -5.97
N THR A 93 -11.74 -7.03 -6.93
CA THR A 93 -10.80 -8.05 -7.40
C THR A 93 -9.73 -8.38 -6.34
N LEU A 94 -9.28 -7.36 -5.59
CA LEU A 94 -8.30 -7.55 -4.52
C LEU A 94 -8.88 -8.35 -3.33
N GLU A 95 -10.16 -8.25 -3.10
CA GLU A 95 -10.83 -8.94 -2.01
C GLU A 95 -10.84 -10.46 -2.22
#